data_b412c45691a5ebfb04d9cf810c1ccb31
#
_entry.id   b412c45691a5ebfb04d9cf810c1ccb31
#
_cell.length_a   1.000
_cell.length_b   1.000
_cell.length_c   1.000
_cell.angle_alpha   90.00
_cell.angle_beta   90.00
_cell.angle_gamma   90.00
#
_symmetry.space_group_name_H-M   'P 1'
#
loop_
_entity.id
_entity.type
_entity.pdbx_description
1 polymer ?
#
loop_
_entity_poly.entity_id
_entity_poly.type
_entity_poly.pdbx_seq_one_letter_code
_entity_poly.pdbx_strand_id
1 'polypeptide(L)'
;MDLFYWLTVLRKKSEGLVMRISTADEVNYDTIAGPSESDIWDALVKLPVSYDSLYFTYGDKESPRFIFVEYENGKYRLEHDTEDLDTDMTNVARVSQDLARDILYHFAREHTVEIDEHWEQEKVR
;
A
#
# COMPACT_ATOMS: atom_id res chain seq x y z
N MET A 1 -21.13 -24.48 14.10
CA MET A 1 -20.36 -23.79 13.08
C MET A 1 -18.91 -24.21 13.19
N ASP A 2 -18.33 -24.60 12.09
CA ASP A 2 -16.95 -25.07 12.08
C ASP A 2 -15.98 -23.90 12.21
N LEU A 3 -15.12 -23.94 13.22
CA LEU A 3 -14.12 -22.92 13.47
C LEU A 3 -13.16 -22.79 12.29
N PHE A 4 -12.82 -23.91 11.63
CA PHE A 4 -11.98 -23.90 10.44
C PHE A 4 -12.59 -23.14 9.28
N TYR A 5 -13.89 -23.26 9.11
CA TYR A 5 -14.60 -22.52 8.08
C TYR A 5 -14.47 -21.01 8.31
N TRP A 6 -14.65 -20.57 9.54
CA TRP A 6 -14.51 -19.16 9.91
C TRP A 6 -13.10 -18.66 9.68
N LEU A 7 -12.09 -19.43 10.07
CA LEU A 7 -10.70 -19.06 9.85
C LEU A 7 -10.38 -18.97 8.36
N THR A 8 -10.93 -19.87 7.55
CA THR A 8 -10.75 -19.86 6.10
C THR A 8 -11.42 -18.63 5.48
N VAL A 9 -12.61 -18.27 5.91
CA VAL A 9 -13.32 -17.07 5.42
C VAL A 9 -12.55 -15.81 5.81
N LEU A 10 -12.08 -15.71 7.04
CA LEU A 10 -11.27 -14.59 7.51
C LEU A 10 -9.96 -14.50 6.74
N ARG A 11 -9.32 -15.64 6.46
CA ARG A 11 -8.09 -15.69 5.68
C ARG A 11 -8.33 -15.20 4.24
N LYS A 12 -9.43 -15.61 3.60
CA LYS A 12 -9.79 -15.13 2.27
C LYS A 12 -10.04 -13.62 2.25
N LYS A 13 -10.69 -13.09 3.28
CA LYS A 13 -10.88 -11.64 3.41
C LYS A 13 -9.56 -10.92 3.60
N SER A 14 -8.62 -11.51 4.35
CA SER A 14 -7.29 -10.93 4.56
C SER A 14 -6.37 -11.08 3.36
N GLU A 15 -6.71 -11.96 2.40
CA GLU A 15 -6.01 -12.06 1.12
C GLU A 15 -6.41 -10.96 0.14
N GLY A 16 -7.46 -10.20 0.44
CA GLY A 16 -7.82 -9.02 -0.31
C GLY A 16 -6.89 -7.86 0.00
N LEU A 17 -7.33 -6.65 -0.32
CA LEU A 17 -6.56 -5.46 -0.02
C LEU A 17 -6.48 -5.23 1.49
N VAL A 18 -5.26 -5.00 1.98
CA VAL A 18 -5.00 -4.68 3.38
C VAL A 18 -4.15 -3.41 3.43
N MET A 19 -4.55 -2.49 4.29
CA MET A 19 -3.77 -1.28 4.56
C MET A 19 -3.19 -1.36 5.96
N ARG A 20 -1.86 -1.26 6.07
CA ARG A 20 -1.16 -1.21 7.34
C ARG A 20 -0.63 0.20 7.56
N ILE A 21 -0.94 0.76 8.72
CA ILE A 21 -0.51 2.11 9.10
C ILE A 21 0.58 1.97 10.16
N SER A 22 1.76 2.52 9.87
CA SER A 22 2.87 2.51 10.80
C SER A 22 3.01 3.87 11.45
N THR A 23 3.21 3.89 12.77
CA THR A 23 3.44 5.12 13.51
C THR A 23 4.93 5.27 13.83
N ALA A 24 5.33 6.47 14.24
CA ALA A 24 6.73 6.82 14.45
C ALA A 24 7.43 5.98 15.53
N ASP A 25 6.70 5.33 16.43
CA ASP A 25 7.28 4.50 17.47
C ASP A 25 7.59 3.06 17.01
N GLU A 26 7.22 2.72 15.78
CA GLU A 26 7.48 1.43 15.11
C GLU A 26 6.93 0.18 15.83
N VAL A 27 6.49 0.33 17.07
CA VAL A 27 6.00 -0.79 17.86
C VAL A 27 4.54 -1.07 17.60
N ASN A 28 3.78 -0.02 17.28
CA ASN A 28 2.35 -0.11 17.03
C ASN A 28 2.03 0.23 15.59
N TYR A 29 1.27 -0.63 14.96
CA TYR A 29 0.70 -0.34 13.65
C TYR A 29 -0.74 -0.84 13.63
N ASP A 30 -1.59 -0.10 12.93
CA ASP A 30 -2.98 -0.50 12.73
C ASP A 30 -3.11 -1.19 11.37
N THR A 31 -3.98 -2.18 11.31
CA THR A 31 -4.25 -2.92 10.07
C THR A 31 -5.73 -2.82 9.76
N ILE A 32 -6.05 -2.39 8.55
CA ILE A 32 -7.42 -2.32 8.06
C ILE A 32 -7.56 -3.26 6.88
N ALA A 33 -8.37 -4.31 7.04
CA ALA A 33 -8.68 -5.22 5.97
C ALA A 33 -9.81 -4.63 5.12
N GLY A 34 -9.62 -4.61 3.80
CA GLY A 34 -10.61 -4.07 2.88
C GLY A 34 -10.86 -2.58 3.10
N PRO A 35 -9.82 -1.72 3.13
CA PRO A 35 -10.03 -0.31 3.40
C PRO A 35 -10.93 0.32 2.34
N SER A 36 -11.84 1.19 2.80
CA SER A 36 -12.67 1.99 1.91
C SER A 36 -11.84 3.15 1.34
N GLU A 37 -12.38 3.82 0.31
CA GLU A 37 -11.75 5.03 -0.20
C GLU A 37 -11.61 6.10 0.89
N SER A 38 -12.61 6.19 1.77
CA SER A 38 -12.57 7.09 2.92
C SER A 38 -11.44 6.74 3.89
N ASP A 39 -11.22 5.45 4.16
CA ASP A 39 -10.11 5.00 5.01
C ASP A 39 -8.76 5.38 4.40
N ILE A 40 -8.63 5.21 3.09
CA ILE A 40 -7.39 5.53 2.36
C ILE A 40 -7.14 7.05 2.40
N TRP A 41 -8.17 7.85 2.13
CA TRP A 41 -8.04 9.30 2.15
C TRP A 41 -7.65 9.82 3.52
N ASP A 42 -8.32 9.32 4.57
CA ASP A 42 -8.00 9.68 5.95
C ASP A 42 -6.53 9.40 6.28
N ALA A 43 -6.05 8.22 5.88
CA ALA A 43 -4.66 7.84 6.12
C ALA A 43 -3.68 8.74 5.36
N LEU A 44 -3.98 9.09 4.11
CA LEU A 44 -3.14 9.99 3.32
C LEU A 44 -3.05 11.38 3.96
N VAL A 45 -4.18 11.91 4.42
CA VAL A 45 -4.22 13.24 5.04
C VAL A 45 -3.41 13.26 6.34
N LYS A 46 -3.47 12.19 7.11
CA LYS A 46 -2.78 12.09 8.40
C LYS A 46 -1.31 11.71 8.29
N LEU A 47 -0.90 11.15 7.16
CA LEU A 47 0.47 10.65 7.00
C LEU A 47 1.54 11.70 7.28
N PRO A 48 1.46 12.94 6.78
CA PRO A 48 2.51 13.93 7.01
C PRO A 48 2.73 14.31 8.48
N VAL A 49 1.73 14.13 9.34
CA VAL A 49 1.76 14.64 10.71
C VAL A 49 1.77 13.52 11.74
N SER A 50 0.98 12.47 11.52
CA SER A 50 0.69 11.47 12.54
C SER A 50 1.27 10.09 12.27
N TYR A 51 1.61 9.78 11.02
CA TYR A 51 2.04 8.44 10.64
C TYR A 51 3.44 8.49 10.03
N ASP A 52 4.12 7.35 10.08
CA ASP A 52 5.43 7.16 9.48
C ASP A 52 5.32 6.67 8.04
N SER A 53 4.45 5.68 7.83
CA SER A 53 4.26 5.10 6.51
C SER A 53 2.91 4.38 6.41
N LEU A 54 2.50 4.15 5.17
CA LEU A 54 1.36 3.30 4.84
C LEU A 54 1.85 2.15 3.96
N TYR A 55 1.34 0.97 4.19
CA TYR A 55 1.71 -0.21 3.40
C TYR A 55 0.44 -0.90 2.93
N PHE A 56 0.24 -0.89 1.62
CA PHE A 56 -0.92 -1.52 0.98
C PHE A 56 -0.46 -2.82 0.34
N THR A 57 -1.15 -3.92 0.66
CA THR A 57 -0.85 -5.21 0.06
C THR A 57 -2.12 -5.84 -0.50
N TYR A 58 -1.96 -6.56 -1.60
CA TYR A 58 -3.02 -7.34 -2.20
C TYR A 58 -2.45 -8.66 -2.73
N GLY A 59 -3.18 -9.74 -2.51
CA GLY A 59 -2.80 -11.04 -3.01
C GLY A 59 -2.37 -12.01 -1.92
N ASP A 60 -1.81 -13.12 -2.32
CA ASP A 60 -1.42 -14.16 -1.38
C ASP A 60 -0.07 -13.84 -0.71
N LYS A 61 0.24 -14.61 0.32
CA LYS A 61 1.44 -14.38 1.12
C LYS A 61 2.74 -14.67 0.39
N GLU A 62 2.70 -15.45 -0.69
CA GLU A 62 3.90 -15.85 -1.41
C GLU A 62 4.36 -14.81 -2.40
N SER A 63 3.42 -14.06 -2.99
CA SER A 63 3.74 -13.06 -3.99
C SER A 63 2.75 -11.88 -3.91
N PRO A 64 2.73 -11.14 -2.79
CA PRO A 64 1.80 -10.02 -2.67
C PRO A 64 2.23 -8.87 -3.56
N ARG A 65 1.24 -8.20 -4.14
CA ARG A 65 1.46 -6.89 -4.75
C ARG A 65 1.41 -5.86 -3.65
N PHE A 66 2.25 -4.82 -3.75
CA PHE A 66 2.28 -3.81 -2.70
C PHE A 66 2.48 -2.40 -3.23
N ILE A 67 2.04 -1.43 -2.44
CA ILE A 67 2.45 -0.04 -2.55
C ILE A 67 2.84 0.43 -1.16
N PHE A 68 4.05 0.94 -1.03
CA PHE A 68 4.56 1.54 0.20
C PHE A 68 4.54 3.05 0.04
N VAL A 69 3.97 3.76 1.02
CA VAL A 69 3.76 5.21 0.92
C VAL A 69 4.44 5.91 2.08
N GLU A 70 5.27 6.88 1.75
CA GLU A 70 5.89 7.79 2.71
C GLU A 70 5.65 9.22 2.28
N TYR A 71 5.71 10.15 3.22
CA TYR A 71 5.67 11.57 2.93
C TYR A 71 7.06 12.16 3.14
N GLU A 72 7.62 12.77 2.11
CA GLU A 72 8.93 13.39 2.21
C GLU A 72 9.01 14.63 1.32
N ASN A 73 9.56 15.71 1.87
CA ASN A 73 9.83 16.95 1.15
C ASN A 73 8.60 17.53 0.42
N GLY A 74 7.43 17.45 1.07
CA GLY A 74 6.21 18.02 0.54
C GLY A 74 5.51 17.17 -0.49
N LYS A 75 5.98 15.95 -0.72
CA LYS A 75 5.39 15.02 -1.70
C LYS A 75 5.17 13.64 -1.09
N TYR A 76 4.28 12.89 -1.71
CA TYR A 76 4.05 11.50 -1.36
C TYR A 76 4.94 10.63 -2.23
N ARG A 77 5.77 9.82 -1.58
CA ARG A 77 6.65 8.87 -2.26
C ARG A 77 5.96 7.51 -2.21
N LEU A 78 5.60 6.99 -3.38
CA LEU A 78 5.01 5.68 -3.52
C LEU A 78 6.04 4.72 -4.12
N GLU A 79 6.14 3.55 -3.54
CA GLU A 79 7.04 2.50 -4.02
C GLU A 79 6.19 1.27 -4.36
N HIS A 80 6.37 0.76 -5.58
CA HIS A 80 5.65 -0.40 -6.06
C HIS A 80 6.64 -1.42 -6.61
N ASP A 81 6.37 -2.70 -6.35
CA ASP A 81 7.23 -3.77 -6.81
C ASP A 81 7.28 -3.83 -8.34
N THR A 82 8.43 -4.26 -8.86
CA THR A 82 8.53 -4.61 -10.27
C THR A 82 8.08 -6.06 -10.45
N GLU A 83 7.55 -6.37 -11.63
CA GLU A 83 7.19 -7.75 -11.95
C GLU A 83 8.42 -8.64 -12.18
N ASP A 84 9.57 -8.02 -12.42
CA ASP A 84 10.81 -8.72 -12.65
C ASP A 84 11.56 -8.89 -11.33
N LEU A 85 11.45 -10.08 -10.75
CA LEU A 85 12.08 -10.40 -9.47
C LEU A 85 13.60 -10.50 -9.53
N ASP A 86 14.17 -10.52 -10.74
CA ASP A 86 15.62 -10.63 -10.92
C ASP A 86 16.33 -9.26 -10.93
N THR A 87 15.57 -8.16 -10.76
CA THR A 87 16.17 -6.83 -10.73
C THR A 87 16.26 -6.30 -9.30
N ASP A 88 17.29 -5.49 -9.05
CA ASP A 88 17.43 -4.73 -7.81
C ASP A 88 16.65 -3.42 -7.86
N MET A 89 15.76 -3.28 -8.82
CA MET A 89 15.03 -2.02 -9.06
C MET A 89 13.62 -2.09 -8.52
N THR A 90 13.12 -0.96 -8.07
CA THR A 90 11.73 -0.78 -7.69
C THR A 90 11.17 0.44 -8.40
N ASN A 91 9.87 0.48 -8.60
CA ASN A 91 9.19 1.64 -9.20
C ASN A 91 8.87 2.65 -8.10
N VAL A 92 9.23 3.89 -8.30
CA VAL A 92 9.00 4.97 -7.33
C VAL A 92 8.33 6.15 -8.03
N ALA A 93 7.27 6.67 -7.41
CA ALA A 93 6.61 7.90 -7.85
C ALA A 93 6.62 8.91 -6.71
N ARG A 94 6.93 10.17 -7.02
CA ARG A 94 6.86 11.27 -6.07
C ARG A 94 5.81 12.24 -6.57
N VAL A 95 4.67 12.29 -5.89
CA VAL A 95 3.47 12.91 -6.43
C VAL A 95 2.74 13.74 -5.38
N SER A 96 1.79 14.56 -5.86
CA SER A 96 0.89 15.31 -4.99
C SER A 96 -0.05 14.38 -4.23
N GLN A 97 -0.70 14.92 -3.21
CA GLN A 97 -1.70 14.18 -2.45
C GLN A 97 -2.84 13.67 -3.33
N ASP A 98 -3.34 14.51 -4.23
CA ASP A 98 -4.46 14.13 -5.11
C ASP A 98 -4.08 13.00 -6.06
N LEU A 99 -2.88 13.05 -6.62
CA LEU A 99 -2.41 11.99 -7.52
C LEU A 99 -2.12 10.70 -6.73
N ALA A 100 -1.56 10.82 -5.53
CA ALA A 100 -1.37 9.65 -4.65
C ALA A 100 -2.70 8.98 -4.36
N ARG A 101 -3.73 9.76 -4.04
CA ARG A 101 -5.08 9.25 -3.85
C ARG A 101 -5.58 8.48 -5.06
N ASP A 102 -5.45 9.07 -6.25
CA ASP A 102 -5.94 8.44 -7.48
C ASP A 102 -5.22 7.12 -7.75
N ILE A 103 -3.92 7.07 -7.53
CA ILE A 103 -3.13 5.84 -7.68
C ILE A 103 -3.60 4.77 -6.68
N LEU A 104 -3.80 5.15 -5.43
CA LEU A 104 -4.22 4.20 -4.40
C LEU A 104 -5.66 3.72 -4.59
N TYR A 105 -6.55 4.61 -5.03
CA TYR A 105 -7.93 4.22 -5.35
C TYR A 105 -7.97 3.25 -6.53
N HIS A 106 -7.14 3.50 -7.55
CA HIS A 106 -7.02 2.58 -8.69
C HIS A 106 -6.50 1.21 -8.22
N PHE A 107 -5.46 1.20 -7.39
CA PHE A 107 -4.92 -0.04 -6.83
C PHE A 107 -5.96 -0.79 -6.00
N ALA A 108 -6.77 -0.08 -5.24
CA ALA A 108 -7.82 -0.68 -4.43
C ALA A 108 -8.90 -1.33 -5.29
N ARG A 109 -9.22 -0.75 -6.44
CA ARG A 109 -10.26 -1.26 -7.33
C ARG A 109 -9.76 -2.33 -8.30
N GLU A 110 -8.62 -2.07 -8.91
CA GLU A 110 -8.12 -2.90 -10.03
C GLU A 110 -6.96 -3.80 -9.63
N HIS A 111 -6.38 -3.59 -8.44
CA HIS A 111 -5.25 -4.35 -7.90
C HIS A 111 -3.99 -4.27 -8.76
N THR A 112 -3.89 -3.20 -9.54
CA THR A 112 -2.74 -2.92 -10.42
C THR A 112 -2.35 -1.47 -10.33
N VAL A 113 -1.13 -1.19 -10.78
CA VAL A 113 -0.61 0.17 -10.89
C VAL A 113 -0.25 0.40 -12.35
N GLU A 114 -0.71 1.51 -12.91
CA GLU A 114 -0.28 1.92 -14.24
C GLU A 114 1.04 2.67 -14.13
N ILE A 115 2.09 2.11 -14.71
CA ILE A 115 3.41 2.74 -14.70
C ILE A 115 3.47 3.70 -15.89
N ASP A 116 3.49 4.99 -15.59
CA ASP A 116 3.52 6.06 -16.58
C ASP A 116 4.71 7.00 -16.31
N GLU A 117 4.67 8.23 -16.82
CA GLU A 117 5.74 9.20 -16.67
C GLU A 117 6.00 9.66 -15.24
N HIS A 118 5.08 9.39 -14.31
CA HIS A 118 5.24 9.73 -12.89
C HIS A 118 6.15 8.76 -12.16
N TRP A 119 6.42 7.60 -12.73
CA TRP A 119 7.19 6.54 -12.09
C TRP A 119 8.60 6.47 -12.64
N GLU A 120 9.55 6.27 -11.73
CA GLU A 120 10.95 6.05 -12.06
C GLU A 120 11.41 4.75 -11.43
N GLN A 121 12.43 4.13 -12.03
CA GLN A 121 13.03 2.96 -11.41
C GLN A 121 14.20 3.39 -10.55
N GLU A 122 14.22 2.92 -9.31
CA GLU A 122 15.30 3.18 -8.36
C GLU A 122 15.81 1.86 -7.80
N LYS A 123 17.06 1.84 -7.34
CA LYS A 123 17.62 0.66 -6.71
C LYS A 123 16.95 0.42 -5.37
N VAL A 124 16.63 -0.84 -5.10
CA VAL A 124 16.20 -1.28 -3.78
C VAL A 124 17.39 -1.17 -2.83
N ARG A 125 17.15 -0.60 -1.68
CA ARG A 125 18.20 -0.43 -0.68
C ARG A 125 18.52 -1.74 0.02
#